data_582a21a80b9368e11a52b88b65e672e7
#
_entry.id   582a21a80b9368e11a52b88b65e672e7
#
_cell.length_a   1.000
_cell.length_b   1.000
_cell.length_c   1.000
_cell.angle_alpha   90.00
_cell.angle_beta   90.00
_cell.angle_gamma   90.00
#
_symmetry.space_group_name_H-M   'P 1'
#
loop_
_entity.id
_entity.type
_entity.pdbx_description
1 polymer ?
#
loop_
_entity_poly.entity_id
_entity_poly.type
_entity_poly.pdbx_seq_one_letter_code
_entity_poly.pdbx_strand_id
1 'polypeptide(L)'
;MLVVSVDGLDWRYLRDADRLGLKIPVIRGLMRQGRYAQGVVGVYPTVTWPSHTSMITGVRPDQHGILGNRRPKSEGGEYYWYAKFLKVPTLWQAAHEHGLITASVTWPVTADAAIDFDLPEFFARRNGGSMDLASIEAKANPSSLVSAISKEFPSFPQQWVDDRTRTLAVLYLLKEKQPDLVLVHLVDLDAEEHEQGPFTQNAKAILERTDKLLGNIRAHLPSGYDFALVSDHGFERVDKIANVAVALVKAGISGEVKSLGGIATTANPEAAAFLRRMAKDPNNGIGREIPHEELMRYAPQLSSAIAAFEPAPHVMFGTAVSGDYFTAPKEHGNHGFWPRRADYRSIFVLCGPGIRPGVDGEIEMTGIARRLAAVLGLDFPK
;
A
#
# COMPACT_ATOMS: atom_id res chain seq x y z
N MET A 1 15.17 11.38 -9.51
CA MET A 1 14.42 10.09 -9.45
C MET A 1 12.94 10.36 -9.17
N LEU A 2 12.03 9.70 -9.86
CA LEU A 2 10.60 9.71 -9.57
C LEU A 2 10.16 8.31 -9.13
N VAL A 3 9.49 8.19 -7.98
CA VAL A 3 8.88 6.97 -7.46
C VAL A 3 7.38 7.14 -7.45
N VAL A 4 6.66 6.36 -8.25
CA VAL A 4 5.20 6.37 -8.29
C VAL A 4 4.68 5.06 -7.69
N SER A 5 3.90 5.17 -6.63
CA SER A 5 3.12 4.07 -6.09
C SER A 5 1.71 4.11 -6.66
N VAL A 6 1.24 2.98 -7.18
CA VAL A 6 -0.17 2.77 -7.56
C VAL A 6 -0.78 1.85 -6.51
N ASP A 7 -1.61 2.40 -5.64
CA ASP A 7 -2.24 1.69 -4.54
C ASP A 7 -3.04 0.49 -5.03
N GLY A 8 -2.86 -0.65 -4.38
CA GLY A 8 -3.56 -1.88 -4.69
C GLY A 8 -3.11 -2.61 -5.98
N LEU A 9 -2.13 -2.08 -6.74
CA LEU A 9 -1.73 -2.69 -8.00
C LEU A 9 -1.06 -4.06 -7.78
N ASP A 10 -1.87 -5.10 -7.88
CA ASP A 10 -1.45 -6.48 -7.74
C ASP A 10 -0.60 -6.96 -8.94
N TRP A 11 0.43 -7.75 -8.67
CA TRP A 11 1.31 -8.32 -9.69
C TRP A 11 0.56 -9.13 -10.77
N ARG A 12 -0.58 -9.72 -10.44
CA ARG A 12 -1.43 -10.47 -11.38
C ARG A 12 -1.92 -9.61 -12.54
N TYR A 13 -2.12 -8.30 -12.36
CA TYR A 13 -2.46 -7.40 -13.48
C TYR A 13 -1.34 -7.32 -14.52
N LEU A 14 -0.08 -7.33 -14.08
CA LEU A 14 1.07 -7.24 -14.98
C LEU A 14 1.40 -8.60 -15.60
N ARG A 15 1.41 -9.65 -14.77
CA ARG A 15 1.69 -11.02 -15.19
C ARG A 15 0.68 -11.52 -16.23
N ASP A 16 -0.59 -11.27 -15.97
CA ASP A 16 -1.70 -11.82 -16.74
C ASP A 16 -2.33 -10.77 -17.70
N ALA A 17 -1.64 -9.67 -17.98
CA ALA A 17 -2.17 -8.53 -18.73
C ALA A 17 -2.79 -8.92 -20.09
N ASP A 18 -2.15 -9.85 -20.82
CA ASP A 18 -2.68 -10.33 -22.11
C ASP A 18 -3.97 -11.14 -21.92
N ARG A 19 -4.02 -12.05 -20.94
CA ARG A 19 -5.21 -12.83 -20.60
C ARG A 19 -6.36 -11.96 -20.13
N LEU A 20 -6.06 -10.88 -19.42
CA LEU A 20 -7.03 -9.90 -18.93
C LEU A 20 -7.48 -8.90 -20.01
N GLY A 21 -6.80 -8.87 -21.16
CA GLY A 21 -7.05 -7.91 -22.25
C GLY A 21 -6.69 -6.47 -21.87
N LEU A 22 -5.75 -6.27 -20.93
CA LEU A 22 -5.34 -4.96 -20.43
C LEU A 22 -4.48 -4.19 -21.42
N LYS A 23 -4.81 -2.92 -21.61
CA LYS A 23 -4.08 -1.97 -22.44
C LYS A 23 -3.22 -1.04 -21.57
N ILE A 24 -2.07 -1.55 -21.13
CA ILE A 24 -1.10 -0.85 -20.27
C ILE A 24 0.28 -0.73 -20.96
N PRO A 25 0.36 -0.05 -22.13
CA PRO A 25 1.58 0.00 -22.93
C PRO A 25 2.75 0.71 -22.22
N VAL A 26 2.47 1.70 -21.35
CA VAL A 26 3.49 2.45 -20.61
C VAL A 26 4.15 1.55 -19.57
N ILE A 27 3.35 0.89 -18.71
CA ILE A 27 3.87 -0.04 -17.70
C ILE A 27 4.65 -1.17 -18.36
N ARG A 28 4.13 -1.77 -19.43
CA ARG A 28 4.85 -2.78 -20.22
C ARG A 28 6.14 -2.24 -20.82
N GLY A 29 6.14 -0.97 -21.25
CA GLY A 29 7.32 -0.28 -21.73
C GLY A 29 8.39 -0.14 -20.67
N LEU A 30 8.01 0.27 -19.45
CA LEU A 30 8.90 0.37 -18.28
C LEU A 30 9.51 -1.01 -17.93
N MET A 31 8.69 -2.07 -17.91
CA MET A 31 9.17 -3.43 -17.66
C MET A 31 10.21 -3.91 -18.71
N ARG A 32 9.95 -3.64 -19.99
CA ARG A 32 10.89 -4.03 -21.06
C ARG A 32 12.21 -3.24 -21.06
N GLN A 33 12.15 -1.97 -20.69
CA GLN A 33 13.30 -1.05 -20.72
C GLN A 33 14.08 -1.04 -19.40
N GLY A 34 13.46 -1.50 -18.31
CA GLY A 34 14.00 -1.48 -16.98
C GLY A 34 14.18 -2.86 -16.37
N ARG A 35 14.29 -2.86 -15.06
CA ARG A 35 14.39 -4.05 -14.22
C ARG A 35 13.14 -4.17 -13.36
N TYR A 36 12.53 -5.37 -13.30
CA TYR A 36 11.32 -5.58 -12.50
C TYR A 36 11.35 -6.88 -11.72
N ALA A 37 10.60 -6.95 -10.63
CA ALA A 37 10.42 -8.16 -9.84
C ALA A 37 9.18 -8.95 -10.30
N GLN A 38 9.26 -10.28 -10.21
CA GLN A 38 8.12 -11.19 -10.42
C GLN A 38 7.21 -11.26 -9.18
N GLY A 39 6.95 -10.11 -8.61
CA GLY A 39 6.15 -9.91 -7.41
C GLY A 39 6.99 -9.41 -6.23
N VAL A 40 6.35 -8.63 -5.38
CA VAL A 40 6.90 -8.12 -4.12
C VAL A 40 6.14 -8.73 -2.97
N VAL A 41 6.85 -9.38 -2.08
CA VAL A 41 6.30 -9.87 -0.81
C VAL A 41 6.16 -8.69 0.14
N GLY A 42 4.93 -8.38 0.53
CA GLY A 42 4.63 -7.26 1.40
C GLY A 42 5.11 -7.44 2.84
N VAL A 43 4.86 -6.43 3.65
CA VAL A 43 5.03 -6.47 5.12
C VAL A 43 3.67 -6.74 5.77
N TYR A 44 3.66 -7.17 7.04
CA TYR A 44 2.41 -7.37 7.76
C TYR A 44 2.18 -6.23 8.78
N PRO A 45 0.98 -5.61 8.79
CA PRO A 45 -0.17 -5.82 7.89
C PRO A 45 0.10 -5.25 6.48
N THR A 46 -0.43 -5.92 5.46
CA THR A 46 -0.32 -5.50 4.05
C THR A 46 -1.36 -4.42 3.75
N VAL A 47 -1.17 -3.25 4.35
CA VAL A 47 -2.05 -2.09 4.22
C VAL A 47 -1.22 -0.84 3.92
N THR A 48 -1.85 0.19 3.39
CA THR A 48 -1.23 1.34 2.75
C THR A 48 -0.11 2.01 3.56
N TRP A 49 -0.39 2.48 4.79
CA TRP A 49 0.60 3.24 5.58
C TRP A 49 1.83 2.43 5.97
N PRO A 50 1.71 1.22 6.56
CA PRO A 50 2.85 0.36 6.86
C PRO A 50 3.68 0.00 5.63
N SER A 51 3.02 -0.33 4.51
CA SER A 51 3.70 -0.73 3.28
C SER A 51 4.51 0.41 2.67
N HIS A 52 3.90 1.59 2.47
CA HIS A 52 4.61 2.78 1.98
C HIS A 52 5.77 3.18 2.88
N THR A 53 5.59 3.07 4.20
CA THR A 53 6.68 3.33 5.16
C THR A 53 7.81 2.33 5.01
N SER A 54 7.49 1.03 4.87
CA SER A 54 8.52 0.00 4.68
C SER A 54 9.30 0.17 3.37
N MET A 55 8.64 0.63 2.29
CA MET A 55 9.29 0.89 1.01
C MET A 55 10.35 1.98 1.08
N ILE A 56 10.19 2.95 1.99
CA ILE A 56 11.10 4.12 2.09
C ILE A 56 11.99 4.10 3.35
N THR A 57 11.81 3.14 4.25
CA THR A 57 12.67 2.94 5.43
C THR A 57 13.53 1.69 5.32
N GLY A 58 13.09 0.71 4.53
CA GLY A 58 13.79 -0.57 4.38
C GLY A 58 13.60 -1.53 5.55
N VAL A 59 12.68 -1.24 6.48
CA VAL A 59 12.42 -2.07 7.66
C VAL A 59 10.92 -2.38 7.80
N ARG A 60 10.59 -3.33 8.69
CA ARG A 60 9.22 -3.76 8.93
C ARG A 60 8.45 -2.82 9.86
N PRO A 61 7.10 -2.93 9.92
CA PRO A 61 6.23 -2.11 10.77
C PRO A 61 6.59 -2.12 12.26
N ASP A 62 7.03 -3.24 12.80
CA ASP A 62 7.48 -3.36 14.20
C ASP A 62 8.71 -2.48 14.49
N GLN A 63 9.53 -2.18 13.49
CA GLN A 63 10.73 -1.37 13.58
C GLN A 63 10.46 0.11 13.29
N HIS A 64 9.75 0.43 12.20
CA HIS A 64 9.48 1.83 11.85
C HIS A 64 8.31 2.46 12.62
N GLY A 65 7.50 1.67 13.34
CA GLY A 65 6.47 2.16 14.27
C GLY A 65 5.10 2.43 13.67
N ILE A 66 4.93 2.33 12.35
CA ILE A 66 3.62 2.49 11.69
C ILE A 66 2.97 1.11 11.57
N LEU A 67 2.11 0.78 12.53
CA LEU A 67 1.58 -0.58 12.70
C LEU A 67 0.26 -0.86 11.97
N GLY A 68 -0.29 0.15 11.31
CA GLY A 68 -1.56 0.08 10.56
C GLY A 68 -1.83 1.42 9.88
N ASN A 69 -2.95 1.54 9.15
CA ASN A 69 -3.35 2.83 8.59
C ASN A 69 -3.71 3.82 9.71
N ARG A 70 -4.28 3.30 10.80
CA ARG A 70 -4.71 4.09 11.96
C ARG A 70 -3.94 3.73 13.21
N ARG A 71 -3.73 4.72 14.05
CA ARG A 71 -3.22 4.57 15.41
C ARG A 71 -4.20 3.76 16.24
N PRO A 72 -3.73 3.06 17.29
CA PRO A 72 -4.61 2.41 18.26
C PRO A 72 -5.65 3.39 18.82
N LYS A 73 -6.87 2.91 19.11
CA LYS A 73 -7.92 3.75 19.69
C LYS A 73 -7.49 4.39 21.02
N SER A 74 -6.69 3.68 21.82
CA SER A 74 -6.07 4.19 23.06
C SER A 74 -5.13 5.38 22.85
N GLU A 75 -4.67 5.59 21.60
CA GLU A 75 -3.78 6.68 21.18
C GLU A 75 -4.49 7.72 20.29
N GLY A 76 -5.82 7.70 20.20
CA GLY A 76 -6.64 8.63 19.43
C GLY A 76 -7.34 8.04 18.21
N GLY A 77 -6.90 6.89 17.68
CA GLY A 77 -7.57 6.21 16.55
C GLY A 77 -7.49 6.90 15.21
N GLU A 78 -6.74 8.01 15.10
CA GLU A 78 -6.51 8.75 13.85
C GLU A 78 -5.56 7.99 12.93
N TYR A 79 -5.53 8.38 11.65
CA TYR A 79 -4.50 7.87 10.74
C TYR A 79 -3.10 8.30 11.20
N TYR A 80 -2.09 7.56 10.78
CA TYR A 80 -0.70 7.92 10.98
C TYR A 80 -0.27 9.02 9.99
N TRP A 81 -0.87 10.22 10.10
CA TRP A 81 -0.60 11.34 9.18
C TRP A 81 0.82 11.85 9.22
N TYR A 82 1.41 11.91 10.43
CA TYR A 82 2.58 12.72 10.74
C TYR A 82 3.88 11.92 10.75
N ALA A 83 4.90 12.49 10.14
CA ALA A 83 6.26 11.93 10.12
C ALA A 83 6.87 11.71 11.52
N LYS A 84 6.41 12.47 12.53
CA LYS A 84 6.87 12.31 13.93
C LYS A 84 6.61 10.93 14.54
N PHE A 85 5.76 10.11 13.93
CA PHE A 85 5.51 8.74 14.40
C PHE A 85 6.52 7.72 13.89
N LEU A 86 7.36 8.10 12.94
CA LEU A 86 8.45 7.27 12.44
C LEU A 86 9.53 7.13 13.49
N LYS A 87 10.00 5.90 13.70
CA LYS A 87 11.04 5.55 14.68
C LYS A 87 12.41 5.33 14.06
N VAL A 88 12.51 5.37 12.75
CA VAL A 88 13.74 5.14 11.98
C VAL A 88 13.85 6.17 10.86
N PRO A 89 15.06 6.42 10.34
CA PRO A 89 15.27 7.31 9.20
C PRO A 89 14.52 6.83 7.95
N THR A 90 14.22 7.77 7.07
CA THR A 90 13.57 7.54 5.78
C THR A 90 14.46 7.91 4.62
N LEU A 91 14.14 7.40 3.43
CA LEU A 91 14.87 7.73 2.20
C LEU A 91 14.86 9.25 1.91
N TRP A 92 13.74 9.93 2.16
CA TRP A 92 13.69 11.40 1.96
C TRP A 92 14.57 12.16 2.96
N GLN A 93 14.69 11.70 4.21
CA GLN A 93 15.63 12.30 5.17
C GLN A 93 17.09 12.09 4.74
N ALA A 94 17.43 10.86 4.33
CA ALA A 94 18.76 10.57 3.80
C ALA A 94 19.07 11.40 2.55
N ALA A 95 18.11 11.58 1.64
CA ALA A 95 18.25 12.43 0.47
C ALA A 95 18.50 13.90 0.86
N HIS A 96 17.67 14.44 1.76
CA HIS A 96 17.78 15.82 2.23
C HIS A 96 19.11 16.07 2.96
N GLU A 97 19.57 15.16 3.81
CA GLU A 97 20.87 15.24 4.49
C GLU A 97 22.08 15.24 3.53
N HIS A 98 21.90 14.69 2.32
CA HIS A 98 22.90 14.73 1.24
C HIS A 98 22.72 15.94 0.31
N GLY A 99 21.86 16.90 0.67
CA GLY A 99 21.62 18.13 -0.10
C GLY A 99 20.77 17.93 -1.35
N LEU A 100 20.05 16.80 -1.46
CA LEU A 100 19.12 16.56 -2.55
C LEU A 100 17.76 17.23 -2.28
N ILE A 101 17.18 17.84 -3.30
CA ILE A 101 15.85 18.47 -3.23
C ILE A 101 14.79 17.37 -3.27
N THR A 102 13.89 17.38 -2.29
CA THR A 102 12.88 16.34 -2.11
C THR A 102 11.47 16.86 -2.36
N ALA A 103 10.61 16.01 -2.91
CA ALA A 103 9.20 16.31 -3.10
C ALA A 103 8.31 15.10 -2.82
N SER A 104 7.07 15.38 -2.40
CA SER A 104 6.04 14.37 -2.18
C SER A 104 4.68 14.85 -2.69
N VAL A 105 3.94 13.95 -3.32
CA VAL A 105 2.55 14.13 -3.70
C VAL A 105 1.76 12.98 -3.11
N THR A 106 1.09 13.28 -2.00
CA THR A 106 0.22 12.38 -1.24
C THR A 106 0.88 11.05 -0.80
N TRP A 107 2.21 11.04 -0.58
CA TRP A 107 2.84 9.88 0.04
C TRP A 107 2.43 9.77 1.52
N PRO A 108 2.08 8.58 2.03
CA PRO A 108 1.67 8.40 3.43
C PRO A 108 2.75 8.82 4.45
N VAL A 109 2.31 9.28 5.62
CA VAL A 109 3.17 9.64 6.77
C VAL A 109 4.10 10.84 6.50
N THR A 110 3.74 11.74 5.59
CA THR A 110 4.60 12.90 5.27
C THR A 110 4.17 14.20 5.92
N ALA A 111 2.98 14.28 6.51
CA ALA A 111 2.57 15.52 7.19
C ALA A 111 3.63 15.97 8.23
N ASP A 112 4.03 17.25 8.13
CA ASP A 112 5.09 17.86 8.92
C ASP A 112 6.48 17.17 8.75
N ALA A 113 6.72 16.47 7.61
CA ALA A 113 8.03 15.91 7.26
C ALA A 113 8.99 16.99 6.78
N ALA A 114 10.30 16.74 6.92
CA ALA A 114 11.36 17.57 6.31
C ALA A 114 11.50 17.20 4.81
N ILE A 115 10.49 17.59 4.01
CA ILE A 115 10.44 17.47 2.56
C ILE A 115 10.29 18.87 1.99
N ASP A 116 11.10 19.24 0.98
CA ASP A 116 11.15 20.61 0.47
C ASP A 116 9.84 21.04 -0.20
N PHE A 117 9.20 20.11 -0.92
CA PHE A 117 7.89 20.34 -1.57
C PHE A 117 6.94 19.19 -1.23
N ASP A 118 6.07 19.36 -0.23
CA ASP A 118 5.16 18.31 0.23
C ASP A 118 3.69 18.70 0.07
N LEU A 119 2.96 17.84 -0.62
CA LEU A 119 1.49 17.76 -0.57
C LEU A 119 1.15 16.47 0.18
N PRO A 120 1.04 16.47 1.52
CA PRO A 120 0.94 15.25 2.29
C PRO A 120 -0.39 14.54 2.08
N GLU A 121 -0.42 13.24 2.25
CA GLU A 121 -1.67 12.50 2.39
C GLU A 121 -2.30 12.82 3.75
N PHE A 122 -3.10 13.88 3.77
CA PHE A 122 -3.77 14.40 4.97
C PHE A 122 -5.19 14.80 4.62
N PHE A 123 -6.20 14.19 5.27
CA PHE A 123 -7.60 14.47 4.98
C PHE A 123 -8.48 14.36 6.22
N ALA A 124 -9.47 15.24 6.32
CA ALA A 124 -10.58 15.07 7.23
C ALA A 124 -11.64 14.23 6.51
N ARG A 125 -12.01 13.06 7.05
CA ARG A 125 -13.13 12.29 6.48
C ARG A 125 -14.41 13.12 6.60
N ARG A 126 -14.88 13.64 5.47
CA ARG A 126 -16.27 14.02 5.27
C ARG A 126 -16.98 12.81 4.65
N ASN A 127 -18.27 12.64 4.95
CA ASN A 127 -19.12 11.56 4.44
C ASN A 127 -18.82 11.24 2.97
N GLY A 128 -18.21 10.08 2.70
CA GLY A 128 -17.92 9.63 1.34
C GLY A 128 -16.44 9.50 0.92
N GLY A 129 -15.49 9.84 1.76
CA GLY A 129 -14.15 9.24 1.71
C GLY A 129 -13.07 9.83 0.82
N SER A 130 -13.32 10.72 -0.12
CA SER A 130 -12.23 11.30 -0.93
C SER A 130 -11.45 12.38 -0.17
N MET A 131 -10.16 12.47 -0.47
CA MET A 131 -9.27 13.50 0.06
C MET A 131 -9.71 14.88 -0.43
N ASP A 132 -9.93 15.83 0.47
CA ASP A 132 -10.21 17.21 0.09
C ASP A 132 -8.93 18.07 0.03
N LEU A 133 -8.87 18.96 -0.95
CA LEU A 133 -7.70 19.80 -1.19
C LEU A 133 -7.40 20.73 -0.02
N ALA A 134 -8.43 21.26 0.67
CA ALA A 134 -8.24 22.16 1.80
C ALA A 134 -7.50 21.50 2.97
N SER A 135 -7.75 20.22 3.21
CA SER A 135 -7.01 19.45 4.22
C SER A 135 -5.53 19.30 3.86
N ILE A 136 -5.22 19.03 2.59
CA ILE A 136 -3.84 18.96 2.09
C ILE A 136 -3.18 20.34 2.17
N GLU A 137 -3.84 21.39 1.70
CA GLU A 137 -3.32 22.77 1.72
C GLU A 137 -2.92 23.21 3.12
N ALA A 138 -3.71 22.84 4.14
CA ALA A 138 -3.42 23.17 5.54
C ALA A 138 -2.11 22.56 6.06
N LYS A 139 -1.55 21.56 5.36
CA LYS A 139 -0.33 20.83 5.73
C LYS A 139 0.74 20.85 4.64
N ALA A 140 0.48 21.50 3.52
CA ALA A 140 1.43 21.59 2.41
C ALA A 140 2.70 22.39 2.80
N ASN A 141 3.84 21.93 2.31
CA ASN A 141 5.11 22.64 2.42
C ASN A 141 5.70 22.92 1.03
N PRO A 142 6.02 24.18 0.67
CA PRO A 142 5.61 25.41 1.37
C PRO A 142 4.09 25.64 1.30
N SER A 143 3.54 26.41 2.20
CA SER A 143 2.10 26.72 2.25
C SER A 143 1.52 27.34 0.97
N SER A 144 2.38 27.93 0.14
CA SER A 144 2.02 28.47 -1.18
C SER A 144 1.95 27.41 -2.30
N LEU A 145 2.28 26.16 -2.02
CA LEU A 145 2.44 25.11 -3.06
C LEU A 145 1.13 24.85 -3.82
N VAL A 146 0.02 24.71 -3.09
CA VAL A 146 -1.31 24.47 -3.69
C VAL A 146 -1.72 25.62 -4.59
N SER A 147 -1.56 26.88 -4.14
CA SER A 147 -1.89 28.06 -4.93
C SER A 147 -0.99 28.21 -6.17
N ALA A 148 0.28 27.85 -6.07
CA ALA A 148 1.21 27.85 -7.20
C ALA A 148 0.82 26.81 -8.27
N ILE A 149 0.44 25.58 -7.85
CA ILE A 149 -0.05 24.56 -8.76
C ILE A 149 -1.35 25.01 -9.45
N SER A 150 -2.29 25.57 -8.67
CA SER A 150 -3.58 26.06 -9.20
C SER A 150 -3.41 27.19 -10.22
N LYS A 151 -2.39 28.04 -10.04
CA LYS A 151 -2.06 29.10 -11.00
C LYS A 151 -1.53 28.54 -12.32
N GLU A 152 -0.68 27.53 -12.28
CA GLU A 152 -0.12 26.87 -13.47
C GLU A 152 -1.18 25.99 -14.17
N PHE A 153 -1.96 25.26 -13.38
CA PHE A 153 -3.00 24.38 -13.87
C PHE A 153 -4.38 24.80 -13.37
N PRO A 154 -5.12 25.67 -14.09
CA PRO A 154 -6.46 26.11 -13.68
C PRO A 154 -7.48 24.99 -13.53
N SER A 155 -7.21 23.82 -14.11
CA SER A 155 -8.01 22.59 -13.94
C SER A 155 -7.64 21.78 -12.70
N PHE A 156 -6.69 22.21 -11.89
CA PHE A 156 -6.37 21.61 -10.60
C PHE A 156 -7.58 21.80 -9.68
N PRO A 157 -8.19 20.70 -9.17
CA PRO A 157 -9.48 20.80 -8.50
C PRO A 157 -9.38 21.51 -7.14
N GLN A 158 -10.43 22.24 -6.79
CA GLN A 158 -10.53 22.96 -5.52
C GLN A 158 -11.08 22.11 -4.37
N GLN A 159 -11.63 20.91 -4.63
CA GLN A 159 -12.29 20.11 -3.61
C GLN A 159 -11.75 18.68 -3.49
N TRP A 160 -11.52 17.98 -4.59
CA TRP A 160 -11.18 16.56 -4.58
C TRP A 160 -9.84 16.28 -5.23
N VAL A 161 -9.08 15.36 -4.65
CA VAL A 161 -7.74 14.97 -5.10
C VAL A 161 -7.77 13.53 -5.60
N ASP A 162 -8.06 13.37 -6.88
CA ASP A 162 -7.96 12.11 -7.63
C ASP A 162 -6.56 11.95 -8.26
N ASP A 163 -6.33 10.83 -8.96
CA ASP A 163 -5.04 10.57 -9.59
C ASP A 163 -4.69 11.58 -10.70
N ARG A 164 -5.70 12.15 -11.37
CA ARG A 164 -5.49 13.22 -12.35
C ARG A 164 -4.96 14.48 -11.65
N THR A 165 -5.54 14.85 -10.53
CA THR A 165 -5.09 15.99 -9.71
C THR A 165 -3.67 15.79 -9.21
N ARG A 166 -3.36 14.60 -8.68
CA ARG A 166 -2.01 14.22 -8.24
C ARG A 166 -1.02 14.32 -9.39
N THR A 167 -1.41 13.86 -10.57
CA THR A 167 -0.59 13.99 -11.78
C THR A 167 -0.27 15.44 -12.13
N LEU A 168 -1.23 16.37 -12.04
CA LEU A 168 -0.97 17.80 -12.28
C LEU A 168 0.04 18.39 -11.30
N ALA A 169 -0.05 18.00 -10.01
CA ALA A 169 0.93 18.39 -9.01
C ALA A 169 2.34 17.85 -9.34
N VAL A 170 2.44 16.59 -9.76
CA VAL A 170 3.72 16.01 -10.20
C VAL A 170 4.29 16.77 -11.39
N LEU A 171 3.48 17.08 -12.41
CA LEU A 171 3.93 17.84 -13.59
C LEU A 171 4.43 19.23 -13.21
N TYR A 172 3.75 19.92 -12.29
CA TYR A 172 4.23 21.20 -11.75
C TYR A 172 5.60 21.06 -11.08
N LEU A 173 5.76 20.07 -10.20
CA LEU A 173 7.00 19.86 -9.47
C LEU A 173 8.17 19.54 -10.43
N LEU A 174 7.95 18.66 -11.40
CA LEU A 174 8.96 18.29 -12.39
C LEU A 174 9.38 19.49 -13.26
N LYS A 175 8.43 20.34 -13.66
CA LYS A 175 8.68 21.52 -14.50
C LYS A 175 9.34 22.64 -13.73
N GLU A 176 8.78 23.03 -12.57
CA GLU A 176 9.10 24.27 -11.88
C GLU A 176 10.11 24.11 -10.74
N LYS A 177 10.21 22.91 -10.15
CA LYS A 177 11.03 22.64 -8.96
C LYS A 177 12.18 21.69 -9.24
N GLN A 178 12.02 20.77 -10.17
CA GLN A 178 13.03 19.77 -10.58
C GLN A 178 13.69 19.07 -9.39
N PRO A 179 12.92 18.51 -8.43
CA PRO A 179 13.46 17.88 -7.24
C PRO A 179 14.21 16.59 -7.58
N ASP A 180 15.28 16.28 -6.85
CA ASP A 180 16.10 15.09 -7.07
C ASP A 180 15.37 13.79 -6.73
N LEU A 181 14.49 13.82 -5.72
CA LEU A 181 13.61 12.72 -5.32
C LEU A 181 12.15 13.18 -5.25
N VAL A 182 11.28 12.51 -5.99
CA VAL A 182 9.82 12.73 -5.94
C VAL A 182 9.13 11.43 -5.55
N LEU A 183 8.32 11.46 -4.52
CA LEU A 183 7.46 10.36 -4.08
C LEU A 183 6.01 10.67 -4.43
N VAL A 184 5.32 9.77 -5.12
CA VAL A 184 3.94 9.97 -5.58
C VAL A 184 3.10 8.76 -5.21
N HIS A 185 1.90 9.01 -4.68
CA HIS A 185 0.92 7.97 -4.38
C HIS A 185 -0.37 8.21 -5.16
N LEU A 186 -0.74 7.26 -6.03
CA LEU A 186 -1.97 7.22 -6.82
C LEU A 186 -2.91 6.17 -6.21
N VAL A 187 -4.23 6.46 -6.10
CA VAL A 187 -5.15 5.66 -5.27
C VAL A 187 -6.46 5.24 -5.96
N ASP A 188 -6.73 5.73 -7.16
CA ASP A 188 -8.04 5.49 -7.81
C ASP A 188 -8.29 4.00 -8.06
N LEU A 189 -7.23 3.19 -8.25
CA LEU A 189 -7.36 1.75 -8.47
C LEU A 189 -7.82 1.04 -7.19
N ASP A 190 -7.16 1.27 -6.06
CA ASP A 190 -7.52 0.73 -4.75
C ASP A 190 -8.97 1.06 -4.38
N ALA A 191 -9.38 2.32 -4.57
CA ALA A 191 -10.74 2.77 -4.29
C ALA A 191 -11.79 1.97 -5.10
N GLU A 192 -11.55 1.73 -6.39
CA GLU A 192 -12.43 0.94 -7.24
C GLU A 192 -12.42 -0.55 -6.84
N GLU A 193 -11.25 -1.07 -6.49
CA GLU A 193 -11.13 -2.47 -6.09
C GLU A 193 -11.83 -2.78 -4.76
N HIS A 194 -11.86 -1.83 -3.83
CA HIS A 194 -12.69 -1.94 -2.63
C HIS A 194 -14.18 -2.02 -2.99
N GLU A 195 -14.63 -1.15 -3.89
CA GLU A 195 -16.05 -1.05 -4.23
C GLU A 195 -16.56 -2.25 -5.05
N GLN A 196 -15.83 -2.63 -6.12
CA GLN A 196 -16.29 -3.61 -7.10
C GLN A 196 -15.51 -4.94 -7.09
N GLY A 197 -14.39 -4.97 -6.39
CA GLY A 197 -13.43 -6.07 -6.40
C GLY A 197 -12.36 -5.96 -7.47
N PRO A 198 -11.21 -6.65 -7.27
CA PRO A 198 -10.10 -6.64 -8.20
C PRO A 198 -10.45 -7.37 -9.51
N PHE A 199 -9.73 -7.03 -10.58
CA PHE A 199 -9.84 -7.63 -11.92
C PHE A 199 -11.17 -7.43 -12.62
N THR A 200 -12.07 -6.63 -12.09
CA THR A 200 -13.35 -6.26 -12.73
C THR A 200 -13.10 -5.40 -13.96
N GLN A 201 -14.12 -5.23 -14.80
CA GLN A 201 -14.00 -4.37 -15.97
C GLN A 201 -13.70 -2.91 -15.59
N ASN A 202 -14.28 -2.43 -14.48
CA ASN A 202 -14.05 -1.08 -13.97
C ASN A 202 -12.61 -0.94 -13.44
N ALA A 203 -12.13 -1.87 -12.60
CA ALA A 203 -10.75 -1.85 -12.11
C ALA A 203 -9.72 -1.86 -13.28
N LYS A 204 -9.98 -2.66 -14.32
CA LYS A 204 -9.16 -2.64 -15.54
C LYS A 204 -9.20 -1.29 -16.25
N ALA A 205 -10.35 -0.65 -16.37
CA ALA A 205 -10.49 0.66 -17.00
C ALA A 205 -9.76 1.76 -16.20
N ILE A 206 -9.82 1.68 -14.87
CA ILE A 206 -9.05 2.57 -13.99
C ILE A 206 -7.54 2.37 -14.23
N LEU A 207 -7.05 1.13 -14.22
CA LEU A 207 -5.62 0.84 -14.44
C LEU A 207 -5.15 1.32 -15.83
N GLU A 208 -5.97 1.15 -16.88
CA GLU A 208 -5.67 1.69 -18.22
C GLU A 208 -5.65 3.23 -18.24
N ARG A 209 -6.46 3.88 -17.41
CA ARG A 209 -6.40 5.34 -17.23
C ARG A 209 -5.12 5.73 -16.49
N THR A 210 -4.79 5.04 -15.42
CA THR A 210 -3.55 5.24 -14.65
C THR A 210 -2.32 5.05 -15.55
N ASP A 211 -2.29 4.05 -16.43
CA ASP A 211 -1.21 3.86 -17.42
C ASP A 211 -1.02 5.09 -18.33
N LYS A 212 -2.11 5.74 -18.74
CA LYS A 212 -2.04 7.00 -19.52
C LYS A 212 -1.50 8.16 -18.68
N LEU A 213 -1.86 8.26 -17.40
CA LEU A 213 -1.31 9.27 -16.48
C LEU A 213 0.20 9.05 -16.29
N LEU A 214 0.63 7.80 -16.09
CA LEU A 214 2.06 7.45 -16.04
C LEU A 214 2.80 7.82 -17.33
N GLY A 215 2.16 7.64 -18.49
CA GLY A 215 2.69 8.06 -19.79
C GLY A 215 2.88 9.57 -19.89
N ASN A 216 1.90 10.34 -19.40
CA ASN A 216 1.99 11.80 -19.33
C ASN A 216 3.12 12.26 -18.41
N ILE A 217 3.20 11.71 -17.21
CA ILE A 217 4.30 12.01 -16.26
C ILE A 217 5.65 11.70 -16.91
N ARG A 218 5.78 10.50 -17.51
CA ARG A 218 7.04 10.07 -18.15
C ARG A 218 7.48 10.98 -19.28
N ALA A 219 6.55 11.48 -20.08
CA ALA A 219 6.84 12.41 -21.18
C ALA A 219 7.40 13.76 -20.71
N HIS A 220 7.19 14.11 -19.45
CA HIS A 220 7.64 15.37 -18.83
C HIS A 220 8.81 15.17 -17.86
N LEU A 221 9.34 13.95 -17.74
CA LEU A 221 10.52 13.71 -16.89
C LEU A 221 11.72 14.47 -17.44
N PRO A 222 12.47 15.20 -16.62
CA PRO A 222 13.74 15.80 -17.02
C PRO A 222 14.73 14.70 -17.47
N SER A 223 15.65 15.07 -18.36
CA SER A 223 16.71 14.17 -18.81
C SER A 223 17.53 13.66 -17.62
N GLY A 224 17.82 12.36 -17.63
CA GLY A 224 18.61 11.73 -16.57
C GLY A 224 17.82 11.23 -15.38
N TYR A 225 16.52 11.44 -15.32
CA TYR A 225 15.70 10.89 -14.24
C TYR A 225 15.50 9.39 -14.37
N ASP A 226 15.60 8.70 -13.24
CA ASP A 226 15.13 7.33 -13.10
C ASP A 226 13.66 7.32 -12.68
N PHE A 227 12.94 6.28 -13.11
CA PHE A 227 11.52 6.06 -12.82
C PHE A 227 11.34 4.74 -12.11
N ALA A 228 10.82 4.77 -10.88
CA ALA A 228 10.38 3.59 -10.17
C ALA A 228 8.85 3.54 -10.12
N LEU A 229 8.25 2.40 -10.49
CA LEU A 229 6.84 2.11 -10.31
C LEU A 229 6.72 1.01 -9.28
N VAL A 230 5.97 1.29 -8.22
CA VAL A 230 5.78 0.39 -7.08
C VAL A 230 4.29 0.25 -6.75
N SER A 231 3.96 -0.67 -5.87
CA SER A 231 2.67 -0.79 -5.23
C SER A 231 2.89 -1.28 -3.79
N ASP A 232 1.98 -0.97 -2.94
CA ASP A 232 2.04 -1.22 -1.51
C ASP A 232 1.50 -2.60 -1.12
N HIS A 233 0.49 -3.11 -1.81
CA HIS A 233 -0.09 -4.44 -1.59
C HIS A 233 -0.76 -5.00 -2.85
N GLY A 234 -1.10 -6.28 -2.79
CA GLY A 234 -2.02 -6.90 -3.71
C GLY A 234 -3.47 -6.72 -3.25
N PHE A 235 -4.42 -7.28 -3.99
CA PHE A 235 -5.85 -7.20 -3.70
C PHE A 235 -6.53 -8.55 -3.83
N GLU A 236 -7.51 -8.83 -2.98
CA GLU A 236 -8.31 -10.05 -3.02
C GLU A 236 -9.80 -9.73 -3.14
N ARG A 237 -10.50 -10.49 -3.97
CA ARG A 237 -11.95 -10.49 -4.00
C ARG A 237 -12.51 -11.01 -2.68
N VAL A 238 -13.55 -10.37 -2.15
CA VAL A 238 -14.25 -10.78 -0.92
C VAL A 238 -15.72 -11.01 -1.24
N ASP A 239 -16.17 -12.25 -1.09
CA ASP A 239 -17.57 -12.65 -1.29
C ASP A 239 -18.29 -12.87 0.04
N LYS A 240 -17.54 -13.15 1.13
CA LYS A 240 -18.08 -13.47 2.46
C LYS A 240 -17.18 -12.95 3.58
N ILE A 241 -17.79 -12.59 4.69
CA ILE A 241 -17.11 -12.32 5.96
C ILE A 241 -17.36 -13.50 6.90
N ALA A 242 -16.30 -14.13 7.42
CA ALA A 242 -16.39 -15.21 8.41
C ALA A 242 -16.11 -14.65 9.83
N ASN A 243 -17.11 -14.65 10.67
CA ASN A 243 -17.05 -14.17 12.05
C ASN A 243 -16.61 -15.31 12.97
N VAL A 244 -15.33 -15.62 12.99
CA VAL A 244 -14.79 -16.79 13.72
C VAL A 244 -15.06 -16.75 15.23
N ALA A 245 -15.13 -15.57 15.83
CA ALA A 245 -15.49 -15.43 17.23
C ALA A 245 -16.92 -15.87 17.54
N VAL A 246 -17.86 -15.72 16.60
CA VAL A 246 -19.24 -16.23 16.74
C VAL A 246 -19.26 -17.75 16.89
N ALA A 247 -18.42 -18.46 16.13
CA ALA A 247 -18.35 -19.93 16.24
C ALA A 247 -17.80 -20.38 17.60
N LEU A 248 -16.79 -19.68 18.13
CA LEU A 248 -16.25 -19.96 19.47
C LEU A 248 -17.31 -19.76 20.56
N VAL A 249 -18.01 -18.63 20.52
CA VAL A 249 -19.09 -18.33 21.48
C VAL A 249 -20.19 -19.39 21.42
N LYS A 250 -20.63 -19.80 20.21
CA LYS A 250 -21.63 -20.88 20.04
C LYS A 250 -21.15 -22.23 20.54
N ALA A 251 -19.85 -22.47 20.52
CA ALA A 251 -19.24 -23.70 21.04
C ALA A 251 -18.98 -23.65 22.57
N GLY A 252 -19.31 -22.54 23.24
CA GLY A 252 -19.04 -22.35 24.67
C GLY A 252 -17.56 -22.19 25.01
N ILE A 253 -16.71 -21.88 24.01
CA ILE A 253 -15.29 -21.70 24.20
C ILE A 253 -15.01 -20.27 24.64
N SER A 254 -14.51 -20.12 25.84
CA SER A 254 -14.03 -18.84 26.36
C SER A 254 -12.62 -18.59 25.85
N GLY A 255 -12.44 -17.59 25.00
CA GLY A 255 -11.12 -17.23 24.50
C GLY A 255 -11.22 -16.13 23.44
N GLU A 256 -10.24 -15.27 23.45
CA GLU A 256 -10.18 -14.17 22.47
C GLU A 256 -9.60 -14.70 21.15
N VAL A 257 -10.31 -14.43 20.06
CA VAL A 257 -9.76 -14.47 18.70
C VAL A 257 -9.67 -13.03 18.18
N LYS A 258 -8.46 -12.60 17.89
CA LYS A 258 -8.23 -11.30 17.26
C LYS A 258 -8.29 -11.49 15.74
N SER A 259 -9.31 -10.93 15.13
CA SER A 259 -9.45 -10.87 13.69
C SER A 259 -9.01 -9.50 13.20
N LEU A 260 -8.07 -9.50 12.26
CA LEU A 260 -7.56 -8.30 11.57
C LEU A 260 -7.87 -8.38 10.07
N GLY A 261 -9.05 -8.89 9.72
CA GLY A 261 -9.48 -9.05 8.33
C GLY A 261 -8.75 -10.17 7.60
N GLY A 262 -7.51 -9.96 7.24
CA GLY A 262 -6.68 -10.92 6.49
C GLY A 262 -6.09 -12.07 7.31
N ILE A 263 -6.14 -12.03 8.64
CA ILE A 263 -5.79 -13.17 9.52
C ILE A 263 -6.64 -13.19 10.78
N ALA A 264 -6.75 -14.39 11.39
CA ALA A 264 -7.31 -14.59 12.73
C ALA A 264 -6.24 -15.21 13.63
N THR A 265 -6.02 -14.63 14.82
CA THR A 265 -5.00 -15.11 15.77
C THR A 265 -5.61 -15.36 17.13
N THR A 266 -5.04 -16.33 17.88
CA THR A 266 -5.42 -16.61 19.26
C THR A 266 -4.23 -17.04 20.10
N ALA A 267 -4.26 -16.64 21.39
CA ALA A 267 -3.34 -17.13 22.42
C ALA A 267 -3.99 -18.23 23.28
N ASN A 268 -5.25 -18.60 23.01
CA ASN A 268 -6.00 -19.59 23.79
C ASN A 268 -5.86 -20.99 23.15
N PRO A 269 -5.37 -22.02 23.88
CA PRO A 269 -5.16 -23.37 23.34
C PRO A 269 -6.46 -24.07 22.88
N GLU A 270 -7.57 -23.85 23.60
CA GLU A 270 -8.86 -24.44 23.26
C GLU A 270 -9.43 -23.82 21.98
N ALA A 271 -9.36 -22.48 21.85
CA ALA A 271 -9.72 -21.78 20.62
C ALA A 271 -8.84 -22.21 19.44
N ALA A 272 -7.52 -22.34 19.62
CA ALA A 272 -6.62 -22.83 18.59
C ALA A 272 -6.99 -24.24 18.12
N ALA A 273 -7.26 -25.18 19.05
CA ALA A 273 -7.68 -26.53 18.72
C ALA A 273 -9.05 -26.55 18.00
N PHE A 274 -9.97 -25.68 18.38
CA PHE A 274 -11.26 -25.52 17.72
C PHE A 274 -11.09 -25.00 16.28
N LEU A 275 -10.33 -23.94 16.07
CA LEU A 275 -10.10 -23.36 14.75
C LEU A 275 -9.37 -24.36 13.82
N ARG A 276 -8.41 -25.16 14.34
CA ARG A 276 -7.78 -26.27 13.59
C ARG A 276 -8.79 -27.32 13.14
N ARG A 277 -9.79 -27.63 13.96
CA ARG A 277 -10.88 -28.54 13.55
C ARG A 277 -11.76 -27.91 12.47
N MET A 278 -12.12 -26.65 12.62
CA MET A 278 -12.91 -25.94 11.63
C MET A 278 -12.18 -25.82 10.28
N ALA A 279 -10.87 -25.58 10.29
CA ALA A 279 -10.05 -25.45 9.09
C ALA A 279 -9.97 -26.75 8.25
N LYS A 280 -10.37 -27.91 8.79
CA LYS A 280 -10.47 -29.18 8.04
C LYS A 280 -11.62 -29.20 7.04
N ASP A 281 -12.65 -28.38 7.25
CA ASP A 281 -13.75 -28.22 6.31
C ASP A 281 -13.59 -26.87 5.59
N PRO A 282 -13.30 -26.87 4.28
CA PRO A 282 -13.10 -25.65 3.49
C PRO A 282 -14.34 -24.74 3.47
N ASN A 283 -15.55 -25.27 3.74
CA ASN A 283 -16.77 -24.50 3.79
C ASN A 283 -16.85 -23.57 5.02
N ASN A 284 -16.01 -23.80 6.03
CA ASN A 284 -15.95 -22.91 7.20
C ASN A 284 -15.23 -21.56 6.94
N GLY A 285 -14.68 -21.36 5.75
CA GLY A 285 -14.04 -20.09 5.39
C GLY A 285 -12.69 -19.86 6.08
N ILE A 286 -12.14 -20.85 6.80
CA ILE A 286 -10.81 -20.82 7.38
C ILE A 286 -9.85 -21.52 6.42
N GLY A 287 -8.77 -20.82 6.06
CA GLY A 287 -7.72 -21.34 5.20
C GLY A 287 -6.62 -22.05 6.01
N ARG A 288 -5.38 -21.91 5.54
CA ARG A 288 -4.24 -22.55 6.18
C ARG A 288 -3.91 -21.93 7.54
N GLU A 289 -3.38 -22.73 8.44
CA GLU A 289 -2.67 -22.25 9.62
C GLU A 289 -1.29 -21.70 9.19
N ILE A 290 -0.96 -20.50 9.65
CA ILE A 290 0.35 -19.87 9.40
C ILE A 290 1.36 -20.52 10.35
N PRO A 291 2.47 -21.10 9.84
CA PRO A 291 3.51 -21.65 10.69
C PRO A 291 4.07 -20.61 11.66
N HIS A 292 4.37 -20.99 12.90
CA HIS A 292 4.85 -20.06 13.92
C HIS A 292 6.16 -19.37 13.50
N GLU A 293 7.07 -20.07 12.86
CA GLU A 293 8.31 -19.50 12.32
C GLU A 293 8.02 -18.42 11.26
N GLU A 294 7.07 -18.70 10.37
CA GLU A 294 6.63 -17.72 9.35
C GLU A 294 5.96 -16.51 10.01
N LEU A 295 5.11 -16.75 11.05
CA LEU A 295 4.47 -15.68 11.81
C LEU A 295 5.52 -14.76 12.47
N MET A 296 6.54 -15.34 13.13
CA MET A 296 7.60 -14.56 13.76
C MET A 296 8.48 -13.80 12.77
N ARG A 297 8.66 -14.33 11.57
CA ARG A 297 9.43 -13.67 10.52
C ARG A 297 8.74 -12.41 9.99
N TYR A 298 7.41 -12.45 9.77
CA TYR A 298 6.68 -11.35 9.14
C TYR A 298 5.91 -10.46 10.13
N ALA A 299 5.56 -10.99 11.30
CA ALA A 299 4.73 -10.31 12.30
C ALA A 299 5.18 -10.62 13.74
N PRO A 300 6.43 -10.28 14.14
CA PRO A 300 6.96 -10.57 15.48
C PRO A 300 6.13 -9.88 16.59
N GLN A 301 5.40 -8.81 16.27
CA GLN A 301 4.46 -8.16 17.19
C GLN A 301 3.27 -9.07 17.59
N LEU A 302 3.06 -10.19 16.90
CA LEU A 302 2.04 -11.19 17.22
C LEU A 302 2.62 -12.39 18.00
N SER A 303 3.75 -12.23 18.65
CA SER A 303 4.48 -13.30 19.38
C SER A 303 3.65 -14.00 20.47
N SER A 304 2.63 -13.35 21.00
CA SER A 304 1.70 -13.97 21.97
C SER A 304 0.71 -14.95 21.33
N ALA A 305 0.56 -14.96 20.00
CA ALA A 305 -0.35 -15.85 19.31
C ALA A 305 0.26 -17.28 19.23
N ILE A 306 -0.48 -18.28 19.69
CA ILE A 306 -0.10 -19.69 19.57
C ILE A 306 -0.65 -20.34 18.30
N ALA A 307 -1.61 -19.69 17.65
CA ALA A 307 -2.14 -20.08 16.35
C ALA A 307 -2.57 -18.81 15.57
N ALA A 308 -2.33 -18.86 14.27
CA ALA A 308 -2.75 -17.85 13.32
C ALA A 308 -3.26 -18.53 12.05
N PHE A 309 -4.34 -18.02 11.47
CA PHE A 309 -4.98 -18.60 10.29
C PHE A 309 -5.21 -17.55 9.23
N GLU A 310 -5.00 -17.91 7.97
CA GLU A 310 -5.49 -17.15 6.82
C GLU A 310 -6.96 -17.50 6.56
N PRO A 311 -7.77 -16.57 6.02
CA PRO A 311 -9.09 -16.94 5.51
C PRO A 311 -8.97 -17.78 4.22
N ALA A 312 -9.99 -18.57 3.94
CA ALA A 312 -10.11 -19.25 2.66
C ALA A 312 -10.21 -18.25 1.49
N PRO A 313 -10.02 -18.67 0.23
CA PRO A 313 -10.21 -17.80 -0.94
C PRO A 313 -11.58 -17.12 -0.92
N HIS A 314 -11.61 -15.84 -1.27
CA HIS A 314 -12.81 -14.97 -1.31
C HIS A 314 -13.50 -14.77 0.04
N VAL A 315 -12.85 -15.09 1.13
CA VAL A 315 -13.31 -14.85 2.50
C VAL A 315 -12.40 -13.86 3.20
N MET A 316 -13.00 -13.00 4.03
CA MET A 316 -12.30 -12.14 4.97
C MET A 316 -12.81 -12.44 6.38
N PHE A 317 -11.96 -12.33 7.39
CA PHE A 317 -12.41 -12.52 8.76
C PHE A 317 -13.09 -11.25 9.30
N GLY A 318 -14.25 -11.45 9.94
CA GLY A 318 -14.99 -10.40 10.61
C GLY A 318 -14.66 -10.28 12.10
N THR A 319 -15.15 -9.22 12.71
CA THR A 319 -14.92 -8.91 14.13
C THR A 319 -16.17 -9.11 15.00
N ALA A 320 -17.30 -9.57 14.42
CA ALA A 320 -18.51 -9.80 15.19
C ALA A 320 -18.34 -10.98 16.15
N VAL A 321 -18.90 -10.83 17.34
CA VAL A 321 -18.89 -11.85 18.41
C VAL A 321 -20.27 -12.50 18.61
N SER A 322 -21.30 -12.02 17.90
CA SER A 322 -22.68 -12.52 17.94
C SER A 322 -23.34 -12.40 16.58
N GLY A 323 -24.48 -13.07 16.38
CA GLY A 323 -25.20 -13.09 15.11
C GLY A 323 -24.79 -14.27 14.21
N ASP A 324 -24.74 -14.03 12.91
CA ASP A 324 -24.43 -15.05 11.91
C ASP A 324 -22.92 -15.24 11.76
N TYR A 325 -22.52 -16.49 11.53
CA TYR A 325 -21.14 -16.85 11.28
C TYR A 325 -20.65 -16.25 9.95
N PHE A 326 -21.42 -16.38 8.89
CA PHE A 326 -21.17 -15.71 7.62
C PHE A 326 -22.08 -14.51 7.43
N THR A 327 -21.48 -13.40 7.04
CA THR A 327 -22.21 -12.20 6.65
C THR A 327 -21.74 -11.70 5.27
N ALA A 328 -22.57 -10.91 4.61
CA ALA A 328 -22.19 -10.25 3.37
C ALA A 328 -21.10 -9.20 3.64
N PRO A 329 -20.12 -9.05 2.75
CA PRO A 329 -19.15 -7.97 2.84
C PRO A 329 -19.80 -6.63 2.47
N LYS A 330 -19.23 -5.53 2.97
CA LYS A 330 -19.58 -4.17 2.53
C LYS A 330 -18.83 -3.77 1.27
N GLU A 331 -17.64 -4.29 1.11
CA GLU A 331 -16.71 -4.07 0.01
C GLU A 331 -16.47 -5.39 -0.71
N HIS A 332 -16.41 -5.36 -2.04
CA HIS A 332 -16.25 -6.57 -2.86
C HIS A 332 -14.80 -6.98 -3.11
N GLY A 333 -13.87 -6.18 -2.64
CA GLY A 333 -12.45 -6.49 -2.58
C GLY A 333 -11.82 -5.89 -1.34
N ASN A 334 -10.69 -6.44 -0.93
CA ASN A 334 -9.94 -5.93 0.21
C ASN A 334 -8.47 -6.37 0.16
N HIS A 335 -7.68 -5.76 1.00
CA HIS A 335 -6.27 -6.05 1.24
C HIS A 335 -6.01 -6.30 2.75
N GLY A 336 -4.77 -6.32 3.21
CA GLY A 336 -4.44 -6.64 4.60
C GLY A 336 -4.29 -8.14 4.87
N PHE A 337 -4.24 -8.95 3.82
CA PHE A 337 -4.02 -10.40 3.92
C PHE A 337 -2.57 -10.72 4.28
N TRP A 338 -2.31 -11.99 4.55
CA TRP A 338 -0.97 -12.44 4.91
C TRP A 338 0.02 -12.23 3.75
N PRO A 339 1.22 -11.67 3.98
CA PRO A 339 2.17 -11.35 2.90
C PRO A 339 2.60 -12.55 2.05
N ARG A 340 2.58 -13.75 2.64
CA ARG A 340 2.94 -15.00 1.95
C ARG A 340 1.72 -15.78 1.43
N ARG A 341 0.53 -15.15 1.43
CA ARG A 341 -0.65 -15.70 0.77
C ARG A 341 -0.33 -15.99 -0.70
N ALA A 342 -0.83 -17.12 -1.21
CA ALA A 342 -0.59 -17.52 -2.58
C ALA A 342 -1.08 -16.43 -3.57
N ASP A 343 -0.24 -16.11 -4.56
CA ASP A 343 -0.52 -15.13 -5.63
C ASP A 343 -0.84 -13.69 -5.16
N TYR A 344 -0.63 -13.37 -3.90
CA TYR A 344 -0.88 -12.05 -3.33
C TYR A 344 0.42 -11.24 -3.26
N ARG A 345 0.72 -10.48 -4.31
CA ARG A 345 1.98 -9.72 -4.44
C ARG A 345 1.71 -8.32 -4.97
N SER A 346 2.47 -7.37 -4.48
CA SER A 346 2.59 -6.05 -5.10
C SER A 346 3.67 -6.02 -6.18
N ILE A 347 4.00 -4.84 -6.71
CA ILE A 347 4.90 -4.70 -7.86
C ILE A 347 6.14 -3.87 -7.52
N PHE A 348 7.21 -4.09 -8.30
CA PHE A 348 8.39 -3.24 -8.38
C PHE A 348 8.94 -3.24 -9.79
N VAL A 349 9.05 -2.05 -10.40
CA VAL A 349 9.68 -1.81 -11.70
C VAL A 349 10.60 -0.60 -11.56
N LEU A 350 11.83 -0.67 -12.05
CA LEU A 350 12.81 0.41 -12.03
C LEU A 350 13.39 0.59 -13.43
N CYS A 351 13.31 1.80 -13.98
CA CYS A 351 13.76 2.13 -15.32
C CYS A 351 14.48 3.48 -15.31
N GLY A 352 15.59 3.60 -16.02
CA GLY A 352 16.36 4.84 -16.11
C GLY A 352 17.71 4.66 -16.80
N PRO A 353 18.50 5.73 -16.96
CA PRO A 353 19.73 5.70 -17.76
C PRO A 353 20.77 4.70 -17.30
N GLY A 354 20.90 4.47 -15.99
CA GLY A 354 21.86 3.53 -15.40
C GLY A 354 21.29 2.14 -15.14
N ILE A 355 20.00 1.92 -15.43
CA ILE A 355 19.31 0.68 -15.07
C ILE A 355 19.41 -0.34 -16.21
N ARG A 356 20.08 -1.46 -15.96
CA ARG A 356 20.13 -2.57 -16.92
C ARG A 356 18.80 -3.32 -16.94
N PRO A 357 18.17 -3.52 -18.09
CA PRO A 357 16.99 -4.36 -18.22
C PRO A 357 17.21 -5.74 -17.63
N GLY A 358 16.20 -6.26 -16.92
CA GLY A 358 16.28 -7.59 -16.31
C GLY A 358 15.04 -7.94 -15.49
N VAL A 359 14.97 -9.19 -15.08
CA VAL A 359 13.90 -9.74 -14.27
C VAL A 359 14.49 -10.29 -13.01
N ASP A 360 14.02 -9.82 -11.87
CA ASP A 360 14.29 -10.42 -10.56
C ASP A 360 13.19 -11.46 -10.25
N GLY A 361 13.51 -12.44 -9.42
CA GLY A 361 12.47 -13.26 -8.81
C GLY A 361 11.60 -12.44 -7.86
N GLU A 362 10.87 -13.09 -6.94
CA GLU A 362 10.20 -12.36 -5.86
C GLU A 362 11.23 -11.60 -5.00
N ILE A 363 10.88 -10.36 -4.62
CA ILE A 363 11.68 -9.57 -3.68
C ILE A 363 10.86 -9.22 -2.43
N GLU A 364 11.51 -8.98 -1.31
CA GLU A 364 10.87 -8.44 -0.11
C GLU A 364 10.68 -6.92 -0.25
N MET A 365 9.56 -6.40 0.22
CA MET A 365 9.24 -4.96 0.17
C MET A 365 10.30 -4.11 0.88
N THR A 366 10.84 -4.58 1.99
CA THR A 366 11.92 -3.90 2.73
C THR A 366 13.21 -3.74 1.91
N GLY A 367 13.38 -4.52 0.83
CA GLY A 367 14.51 -4.37 -0.10
C GLY A 367 14.38 -3.20 -1.07
N ILE A 368 13.22 -2.54 -1.16
CA ILE A 368 12.96 -1.46 -2.12
C ILE A 368 13.76 -0.21 -1.74
N ALA A 369 13.77 0.21 -0.47
CA ALA A 369 14.50 1.39 -0.02
C ALA A 369 15.99 1.37 -0.46
N ARG A 370 16.66 0.23 -0.27
CA ARG A 370 18.07 0.05 -0.69
C ARG A 370 18.26 0.18 -2.19
N ARG A 371 17.33 -0.34 -2.99
CA ARG A 371 17.38 -0.26 -4.47
C ARG A 371 17.23 1.18 -4.94
N LEU A 372 16.30 1.93 -4.35
CA LEU A 372 16.10 3.35 -4.65
C LEU A 372 17.29 4.20 -4.19
N ALA A 373 17.79 3.96 -2.99
CA ALA A 373 18.95 4.65 -2.44
C ALA A 373 20.21 4.44 -3.31
N ALA A 374 20.46 3.22 -3.77
CA ALA A 374 21.60 2.90 -4.63
C ALA A 374 21.59 3.71 -5.95
N VAL A 375 20.40 3.96 -6.52
CA VAL A 375 20.26 4.78 -7.73
C VAL A 375 20.51 6.26 -7.44
N LEU A 376 20.14 6.73 -6.23
CA LEU A 376 20.41 8.10 -5.76
C LEU A 376 21.86 8.29 -5.28
N GLY A 377 22.68 7.22 -5.26
CA GLY A 377 24.05 7.28 -4.72
C GLY A 377 24.11 7.42 -3.19
N LEU A 378 23.04 7.02 -2.49
CA LEU A 378 22.94 7.12 -1.04
C LEU A 378 23.30 5.80 -0.34
N ASP A 379 24.02 5.87 0.77
CA ASP A 379 24.25 4.74 1.68
C ASP A 379 23.09 4.64 2.67
N PHE A 380 21.99 3.99 2.22
CA PHE A 380 20.76 3.87 2.98
C PHE A 380 19.98 2.59 2.57
N PRO A 381 19.21 1.93 3.46
CA PRO A 381 19.25 2.09 4.93
C PRO A 381 20.55 1.57 5.53
N LYS A 382 20.94 2.13 6.67
CA LYS A 382 22.18 1.77 7.39
C LYS A 382 22.01 0.51 8.22
#